data_7b840f46186a7e9be0729517d544de47
#
_entry.id   7b840f46186a7e9be0729517d544de47
#
_cell.length_a   1.000
_cell.length_b   1.000
_cell.length_c   1.000
_cell.angle_alpha   90.00
_cell.angle_beta   90.00
_cell.angle_gamma   90.00
#
_symmetry.space_group_name_H-M   'P 1'
#
loop_
_entity.id
_entity.type
_entity.pdbx_description
1 polymer ?
#
loop_
_entity_poly.entity_id
_entity_poly.type
_entity_poly.pdbx_seq_one_letter_code
_entity_poly.pdbx_strand_id
1 'polypeptide(L)'
;IEASAVKIKQCYNKGAVSFTGVCSGRDYEGDNEVAGVGFAASMSECYNTGKITVNTKNGFTNVGGVSYCGTKIKNCYNTGTVSLTGKGYAGGVVGEFRDGSCNYNVGKVTAKGKYAMAGEIAGYVSGENTVSDNYYTGSGKKSGREYTSWVPYQSKAKKVSSITSANCPKLSSKYWTYSGKHKRLILKNNKEV
;
A
#
# COMPACT_ATOMS: atom_id res chain seq x y z
N ILE A 1 -24.03 2.16 2.41
CA ILE A 1 -23.50 2.71 1.13
C ILE A 1 -22.54 1.66 0.63
N GLU A 2 -22.87 1.01 -0.48
CA GLU A 2 -21.95 0.08 -1.11
C GLU A 2 -20.73 0.85 -1.59
N ALA A 3 -19.55 0.52 -1.08
CA ALA A 3 -18.28 1.13 -1.47
C ALA A 3 -17.93 0.94 -2.97
N SER A 4 -18.74 0.19 -3.70
CA SER A 4 -18.58 -0.10 -5.13
C SER A 4 -18.65 1.13 -6.04
N ALA A 5 -19.21 2.24 -5.59
CA ALA A 5 -19.36 3.48 -6.36
C ALA A 5 -18.30 4.54 -6.06
N VAL A 6 -17.57 4.44 -4.95
CA VAL A 6 -16.62 5.49 -4.54
C VAL A 6 -15.31 5.38 -5.34
N LYS A 7 -14.91 6.51 -5.95
CA LYS A 7 -13.63 6.65 -6.67
C LYS A 7 -12.82 7.77 -6.07
N ILE A 8 -11.58 7.51 -5.73
CA ILE A 8 -10.60 8.52 -5.28
C ILE A 8 -9.55 8.69 -6.38
N LYS A 9 -9.35 9.92 -6.81
CA LYS A 9 -8.36 10.24 -7.84
C LYS A 9 -7.56 11.49 -7.46
N GLN A 10 -6.25 11.45 -7.71
CA GLN A 10 -5.34 12.59 -7.54
C GLN A 10 -5.35 13.20 -6.13
N CYS A 11 -5.48 12.34 -5.12
CA CYS A 11 -5.40 12.72 -3.71
C CYS A 11 -4.02 12.37 -3.14
N TYR A 12 -3.63 13.07 -2.09
CA TYR A 12 -2.37 12.79 -1.41
C TYR A 12 -2.42 13.08 0.09
N ASN A 13 -1.51 12.46 0.81
CA ASN A 13 -1.20 12.78 2.19
C ASN A 13 0.30 13.08 2.34
N LYS A 14 0.62 14.15 3.07
CA LYS A 14 1.98 14.53 3.46
C LYS A 14 2.15 14.56 4.98
N GLY A 15 1.03 14.65 5.68
CA GLY A 15 0.98 14.68 7.15
C GLY A 15 1.22 13.30 7.77
N ALA A 16 1.69 13.30 9.01
CA ALA A 16 1.78 12.07 9.77
C ALA A 16 0.39 11.55 10.15
N VAL A 17 0.19 10.24 10.05
CA VAL A 17 -0.99 9.54 10.57
C VAL A 17 -0.54 8.68 11.75
N SER A 18 -1.16 8.90 12.92
CA SER A 18 -0.87 8.11 14.12
C SER A 18 -2.16 7.55 14.69
N PHE A 19 -2.17 6.25 14.92
CA PHE A 19 -3.28 5.56 15.57
C PHE A 19 -2.76 4.74 16.75
N THR A 20 -3.35 4.95 17.92
CA THR A 20 -3.10 4.13 19.11
C THR A 20 -4.44 3.74 19.69
N GLY A 21 -4.68 2.45 19.80
CA GLY A 21 -5.97 1.96 20.23
C GLY A 21 -5.94 0.57 20.87
N VAL A 22 -7.02 0.29 21.57
CA VAL A 22 -7.36 -1.04 22.07
C VAL A 22 -8.64 -1.45 21.35
N CYS A 23 -8.58 -2.54 20.60
CA CYS A 23 -9.76 -3.04 19.93
C CYS A 23 -10.54 -3.95 20.84
N SER A 24 -11.86 -3.93 20.72
CA SER A 24 -12.79 -4.65 21.58
C SER A 24 -12.87 -6.16 21.27
N GLY A 25 -11.74 -6.80 21.08
CA GLY A 25 -11.60 -8.22 21.37
C GLY A 25 -12.20 -9.26 20.44
N ARG A 26 -12.44 -8.97 19.16
CA ARG A 26 -12.65 -10.06 18.19
C ARG A 26 -11.40 -10.29 17.36
N ASP A 27 -10.98 -11.55 17.25
CA ASP A 27 -9.75 -11.97 16.53
C ASP A 27 -9.91 -12.00 15.00
N TYR A 28 -10.89 -11.27 14.45
CA TYR A 28 -11.21 -11.29 13.04
C TYR A 28 -10.53 -10.18 12.26
N GLU A 29 -10.28 -10.43 10.97
CA GLU A 29 -9.68 -9.49 10.02
C GLU A 29 -10.56 -8.23 9.92
N GLY A 30 -9.96 -7.03 10.07
CA GLY A 30 -10.64 -5.78 9.78
C GLY A 30 -11.15 -4.94 10.96
N ASP A 31 -10.74 -5.23 12.20
CA ASP A 31 -11.18 -4.44 13.37
C ASP A 31 -10.68 -3.00 13.34
N ASN A 32 -9.50 -2.76 12.72
CA ASN A 32 -8.96 -1.42 12.52
C ASN A 32 -8.40 -1.25 11.12
N GLU A 33 -8.62 -0.08 10.59
CA GLU A 33 -8.25 0.23 9.21
C GLU A 33 -7.58 1.60 9.16
N VAL A 34 -6.31 1.63 8.76
CA VAL A 34 -5.50 2.85 8.73
C VAL A 34 -4.84 3.03 7.38
N ALA A 35 -4.95 4.21 6.81
CA ALA A 35 -4.35 4.54 5.53
C ALA A 35 -3.81 5.96 5.49
N GLY A 36 -2.83 6.21 4.63
CA GLY A 36 -2.35 7.55 4.36
C GLY A 36 -3.35 8.40 3.61
N VAL A 37 -4.05 7.84 2.61
CA VAL A 37 -5.01 8.59 1.78
C VAL A 37 -6.46 8.20 2.10
N GLY A 38 -6.77 6.91 2.14
CA GLY A 38 -8.14 6.49 2.46
C GLY A 38 -8.54 5.15 1.84
N PHE A 39 -9.85 4.96 1.68
CA PHE A 39 -10.45 3.77 1.09
C PHE A 39 -11.46 4.12 0.00
N ALA A 40 -11.42 3.38 -1.09
CA ALA A 40 -12.40 3.48 -2.16
C ALA A 40 -12.45 2.19 -2.99
N ALA A 41 -13.56 1.96 -3.71
CA ALA A 41 -13.67 0.87 -4.67
C ALA A 41 -12.61 0.96 -5.78
N SER A 42 -12.26 2.19 -6.19
CA SER A 42 -11.10 2.41 -7.05
C SER A 42 -10.31 3.65 -6.64
N MET A 43 -8.98 3.54 -6.70
CA MET A 43 -8.08 4.63 -6.38
C MET A 43 -7.01 4.75 -7.47
N SER A 44 -6.75 5.97 -7.93
CA SER A 44 -5.75 6.20 -8.97
C SER A 44 -5.03 7.52 -8.81
N GLU A 45 -3.76 7.53 -9.23
CA GLU A 45 -2.91 8.73 -9.20
C GLU A 45 -2.84 9.38 -7.80
N CYS A 46 -2.82 8.53 -6.75
CA CYS A 46 -2.74 8.97 -5.37
C CYS A 46 -1.37 8.67 -4.75
N TYR A 47 -0.96 9.45 -3.75
CA TYR A 47 0.29 9.16 -3.07
C TYR A 47 0.29 9.52 -1.58
N ASN A 48 1.18 8.88 -0.85
CA ASN A 48 1.49 9.22 0.53
C ASN A 48 3.00 9.45 0.69
N THR A 49 3.35 10.55 1.33
CA THR A 49 4.73 10.84 1.78
C THR A 49 4.82 10.94 3.29
N GLY A 50 3.68 11.01 3.97
CA GLY A 50 3.58 11.09 5.41
C GLY A 50 3.93 9.77 6.11
N LYS A 51 4.46 9.86 7.32
CA LYS A 51 4.72 8.71 8.17
C LYS A 51 3.40 8.16 8.73
N ILE A 52 3.22 6.84 8.69
CA ILE A 52 2.09 6.15 9.31
C ILE A 52 2.62 5.30 10.47
N THR A 53 2.07 5.52 11.65
CA THR A 53 2.43 4.78 12.87
C THR A 53 1.17 4.26 13.53
N VAL A 54 1.10 2.95 13.68
CA VAL A 54 -0.06 2.25 14.27
C VAL A 54 0.42 1.39 15.43
N ASN A 55 -0.19 1.58 16.58
CA ASN A 55 0.03 0.78 17.79
C ASN A 55 -1.31 0.25 18.30
N THR A 56 -1.51 -1.06 18.24
CA THR A 56 -2.73 -1.71 18.73
C THR A 56 -2.39 -2.80 19.74
N LYS A 57 -3.19 -2.92 20.80
CA LYS A 57 -2.99 -3.96 21.81
C LYS A 57 -3.77 -5.23 21.46
N ASN A 58 -4.99 -5.09 20.98
CA ASN A 58 -5.88 -6.18 20.61
C ASN A 58 -6.48 -5.92 19.24
N GLY A 59 -7.14 -6.93 18.64
CA GLY A 59 -7.78 -6.85 17.35
C GLY A 59 -6.81 -6.90 16.17
N PHE A 60 -7.36 -7.07 15.00
CA PHE A 60 -6.62 -7.18 13.75
C PHE A 60 -6.61 -5.85 13.00
N THR A 61 -5.47 -5.44 12.46
CA THR A 61 -5.33 -4.12 11.86
C THR A 61 -4.77 -4.21 10.45
N ASN A 62 -5.47 -3.61 9.48
CA ASN A 62 -4.97 -3.42 8.13
C ASN A 62 -4.41 -2.00 7.96
N VAL A 63 -3.14 -1.90 7.60
CA VAL A 63 -2.43 -0.62 7.43
C VAL A 63 -1.85 -0.53 6.03
N GLY A 64 -2.16 0.53 5.31
CA GLY A 64 -1.58 0.79 4.00
C GLY A 64 -1.02 2.20 3.85
N GLY A 65 0.09 2.33 3.15
CA GLY A 65 0.69 3.62 2.85
C GLY A 65 -0.28 4.54 2.09
N VAL A 66 -1.02 4.00 1.13
CA VAL A 66 -2.04 4.73 0.37
C VAL A 66 -3.44 4.31 0.81
N SER A 67 -3.74 3.02 0.82
CA SER A 67 -5.06 2.49 1.21
C SER A 67 -4.92 1.30 2.15
N TYR A 68 -5.84 1.15 3.10
CA TYR A 68 -5.84 -0.04 3.96
C TYR A 68 -6.39 -1.28 3.23
N CYS A 69 -7.31 -1.11 2.28
CA CYS A 69 -7.84 -2.15 1.41
C CYS A 69 -7.99 -1.61 -0.01
N GLY A 70 -7.80 -2.42 -1.03
CA GLY A 70 -7.88 -1.95 -2.41
C GLY A 70 -8.41 -2.96 -3.38
N THR A 71 -9.58 -2.64 -4.00
CA THR A 71 -10.18 -3.45 -5.06
C THR A 71 -9.59 -3.10 -6.43
N LYS A 72 -9.31 -1.81 -6.70
CA LYS A 72 -8.66 -1.34 -7.95
C LYS A 72 -7.73 -0.17 -7.67
N ILE A 73 -6.49 -0.46 -7.29
CA ILE A 73 -5.48 0.55 -6.97
C ILE A 73 -4.47 0.64 -8.11
N LYS A 74 -4.42 1.78 -8.82
CA LYS A 74 -3.55 1.95 -9.99
C LYS A 74 -2.81 3.28 -9.97
N ASN A 75 -1.54 3.28 -10.42
CA ASN A 75 -0.72 4.47 -10.50
C ASN A 75 -0.65 5.22 -9.17
N CYS A 76 -0.46 4.51 -8.07
CA CYS A 76 -0.33 5.08 -6.74
C CYS A 76 1.06 4.79 -6.17
N TYR A 77 1.51 5.61 -5.21
CA TYR A 77 2.78 5.34 -4.57
C TYR A 77 2.86 5.79 -3.13
N ASN A 78 3.78 5.18 -2.40
CA ASN A 78 4.14 5.57 -1.06
C ASN A 78 5.66 5.78 -0.93
N THR A 79 6.03 6.84 -0.23
CA THR A 79 7.41 7.10 0.17
C THR A 79 7.55 7.27 1.68
N GLY A 80 6.44 7.42 2.38
CA GLY A 80 6.39 7.49 3.83
C GLY A 80 6.69 6.15 4.51
N THR A 81 7.20 6.19 5.71
CA THR A 81 7.34 4.98 6.53
C THR A 81 5.97 4.47 6.97
N VAL A 82 5.75 3.17 6.88
CA VAL A 82 4.57 2.48 7.42
C VAL A 82 5.01 1.55 8.54
N SER A 83 4.50 1.73 9.74
CA SER A 83 4.82 0.89 10.89
C SER A 83 3.58 0.44 11.64
N LEU A 84 3.48 -0.87 11.87
CA LEU A 84 2.46 -1.51 12.70
C LEU A 84 3.14 -2.18 13.90
N THR A 85 2.64 -1.88 15.09
CA THR A 85 2.91 -2.66 16.30
C THR A 85 1.59 -3.23 16.78
N GLY A 86 1.46 -4.55 16.81
CA GLY A 86 0.20 -5.23 17.11
C GLY A 86 0.03 -6.48 16.26
N LYS A 87 -1.21 -6.79 15.88
CA LYS A 87 -1.60 -7.93 15.06
C LYS A 87 -2.18 -7.41 13.74
N GLY A 88 -1.77 -7.93 12.59
CA GLY A 88 -2.36 -7.52 11.32
C GLY A 88 -1.38 -7.41 10.15
N TYR A 89 -1.79 -6.68 9.13
CA TYR A 89 -1.09 -6.53 7.87
C TYR A 89 -0.65 -5.08 7.63
N ALA A 90 0.63 -4.87 7.34
CA ALA A 90 1.17 -3.58 6.94
C ALA A 90 1.69 -3.64 5.49
N GLY A 91 1.14 -2.85 4.61
CA GLY A 91 1.58 -2.73 3.22
C GLY A 91 2.14 -1.35 2.90
N GLY A 92 3.20 -1.31 2.12
CA GLY A 92 3.79 -0.05 1.68
C GLY A 92 2.82 0.78 0.84
N VAL A 93 2.04 0.14 -0.01
CA VAL A 93 0.96 0.79 -0.77
C VAL A 93 -0.40 0.45 -0.18
N VAL A 94 -0.69 -0.84 0.02
CA VAL A 94 -2.03 -1.31 0.42
C VAL A 94 -1.93 -2.32 1.56
N GLY A 95 -2.77 -2.19 2.59
CA GLY A 95 -2.87 -3.15 3.68
C GLY A 95 -3.35 -4.52 3.18
N GLU A 96 -4.53 -4.58 2.58
CA GLU A 96 -5.09 -5.74 1.89
C GLU A 96 -5.31 -5.43 0.41
N PHE A 97 -4.67 -6.17 -0.49
CA PHE A 97 -4.68 -5.90 -1.92
C PHE A 97 -5.42 -6.99 -2.70
N ARG A 98 -6.46 -6.59 -3.42
CA ARG A 98 -7.31 -7.49 -4.24
C ARG A 98 -7.05 -7.37 -5.72
N ASP A 99 -6.90 -6.14 -6.24
CA ASP A 99 -6.58 -5.87 -7.65
C ASP A 99 -5.82 -4.55 -7.79
N GLY A 100 -4.84 -4.50 -8.65
CA GLY A 100 -4.17 -3.26 -9.00
C GLY A 100 -2.79 -3.41 -9.58
N SER A 101 -2.33 -2.34 -10.21
CA SER A 101 -1.09 -2.36 -10.97
C SER A 101 -0.45 -0.99 -11.08
N CYS A 102 0.81 -0.99 -11.52
CA CYS A 102 1.57 0.22 -11.78
C CYS A 102 1.75 1.11 -10.54
N ASN A 103 1.86 0.48 -9.37
CA ASN A 103 2.11 1.16 -8.11
C ASN A 103 3.57 0.97 -7.69
N TYR A 104 4.07 1.85 -6.81
CA TYR A 104 5.36 1.59 -6.19
C TYR A 104 5.45 2.03 -4.73
N ASN A 105 6.40 1.43 -4.01
CA ASN A 105 6.80 1.83 -2.67
C ASN A 105 8.31 2.00 -2.58
N VAL A 106 8.74 3.11 -1.95
CA VAL A 106 10.14 3.34 -1.53
C VAL A 106 10.25 3.60 -0.03
N GLY A 107 9.11 3.73 0.65
CA GLY A 107 9.04 3.89 2.10
C GLY A 107 9.37 2.60 2.83
N LYS A 108 9.94 2.71 4.02
CA LYS A 108 10.18 1.55 4.89
C LYS A 108 8.87 1.00 5.44
N VAL A 109 8.68 -0.31 5.37
CA VAL A 109 7.52 -1.00 5.95
C VAL A 109 7.97 -1.93 7.06
N THR A 110 7.32 -1.83 8.21
CA THR A 110 7.61 -2.69 9.37
C THR A 110 6.34 -3.14 10.06
N ALA A 111 6.34 -4.39 10.54
CA ALA A 111 5.30 -4.90 11.41
C ALA A 111 5.93 -5.68 12.56
N LYS A 112 5.48 -5.44 13.80
CA LYS A 112 5.97 -6.06 15.03
C LYS A 112 4.79 -6.58 15.85
N GLY A 113 4.85 -7.83 16.28
CA GLY A 113 3.84 -8.47 17.12
C GLY A 113 3.51 -9.88 16.66
N LYS A 114 2.77 -10.61 17.48
CA LYS A 114 2.26 -11.93 17.11
C LYS A 114 1.28 -11.78 15.95
N TYR A 115 1.48 -12.52 14.88
CA TYR A 115 0.69 -12.44 13.63
C TYR A 115 0.77 -11.09 12.88
N ALA A 116 1.79 -10.27 13.14
CA ALA A 116 2.07 -9.08 12.37
C ALA A 116 2.87 -9.41 11.10
N MET A 117 2.44 -8.92 9.96
CA MET A 117 3.08 -9.18 8.66
C MET A 117 3.27 -7.88 7.88
N ALA A 118 4.47 -7.73 7.30
CA ALA A 118 4.81 -6.57 6.50
C ALA A 118 5.12 -6.96 5.06
N GLY A 119 4.64 -6.17 4.09
CA GLY A 119 4.98 -6.30 2.69
C GLY A 119 5.28 -4.96 2.05
N GLU A 120 6.29 -4.91 1.20
CA GLU A 120 6.73 -3.68 0.53
C GLU A 120 5.64 -3.05 -0.35
N ILE A 121 4.78 -3.86 -0.95
CA ILE A 121 3.61 -3.41 -1.72
C ILE A 121 2.33 -3.65 -0.93
N ALA A 122 2.10 -4.89 -0.49
CA ALA A 122 0.86 -5.31 0.17
C ALA A 122 1.15 -6.04 1.48
N GLY A 123 0.41 -5.72 2.53
CA GLY A 123 0.44 -6.50 3.77
C GLY A 123 -0.14 -7.90 3.55
N TYR A 124 -1.26 -7.98 2.84
CA TYR A 124 -1.94 -9.21 2.45
C TYR A 124 -2.45 -9.13 1.01
N VAL A 125 -2.36 -10.21 0.27
CA VAL A 125 -2.98 -10.36 -1.07
C VAL A 125 -4.09 -11.39 -0.98
N SER A 126 -5.34 -10.94 -1.12
CA SER A 126 -6.54 -11.76 -0.92
C SER A 126 -7.40 -11.94 -2.18
N GLY A 127 -7.10 -11.20 -3.26
CA GLY A 127 -7.97 -11.17 -4.45
C GLY A 127 -7.62 -12.20 -5.50
N GLU A 128 -8.63 -12.63 -6.24
CA GLU A 128 -8.51 -13.47 -7.44
C GLU A 128 -7.97 -12.69 -8.65
N ASN A 129 -7.93 -11.37 -8.55
CA ASN A 129 -7.57 -10.46 -9.62
C ASN A 129 -6.07 -10.18 -9.68
N THR A 130 -5.65 -9.47 -10.69
CA THR A 130 -4.25 -9.26 -10.99
C THR A 130 -3.61 -8.20 -10.11
N VAL A 131 -2.68 -8.59 -9.24
CA VAL A 131 -1.76 -7.70 -8.55
C VAL A 131 -0.41 -7.74 -9.27
N SER A 132 -0.24 -6.93 -10.32
CA SER A 132 0.91 -6.98 -11.23
C SER A 132 1.56 -5.61 -11.45
N ASP A 133 2.73 -5.63 -12.06
CA ASP A 133 3.44 -4.42 -12.49
C ASP A 133 3.68 -3.40 -11.36
N ASN A 134 3.85 -3.89 -10.14
CA ASN A 134 4.17 -3.06 -8.99
C ASN A 134 5.67 -3.13 -8.69
N TYR A 135 6.23 -2.06 -8.13
CA TYR A 135 7.68 -1.93 -7.92
C TYR A 135 8.01 -1.49 -6.50
N TYR A 136 9.16 -1.92 -5.99
CA TYR A 136 9.63 -1.48 -4.68
C TYR A 136 11.17 -1.47 -4.61
N THR A 137 11.72 -0.67 -3.71
CA THR A 137 13.17 -0.58 -3.49
C THR A 137 13.63 -1.17 -2.17
N GLY A 138 12.72 -1.43 -1.25
CA GLY A 138 13.00 -1.95 0.09
C GLY A 138 13.61 -3.35 0.11
N SER A 139 14.07 -3.79 1.26
CA SER A 139 14.66 -5.12 1.46
C SER A 139 13.67 -6.17 1.96
N GLY A 140 12.43 -5.75 2.24
CA GLY A 140 11.38 -6.63 2.73
C GLY A 140 10.80 -7.55 1.65
N LYS A 141 9.84 -8.36 2.06
CA LYS A 141 9.04 -9.19 1.14
C LYS A 141 8.11 -8.30 0.31
N LYS A 142 7.83 -8.68 -0.94
CA LYS A 142 6.84 -7.98 -1.80
C LYS A 142 5.45 -7.90 -1.17
N SER A 143 5.02 -8.99 -0.50
CA SER A 143 3.78 -9.12 0.28
C SER A 143 4.08 -9.75 1.62
N GLY A 144 3.35 -9.35 2.67
CA GLY A 144 3.43 -9.96 3.99
C GLY A 144 2.86 -11.36 3.99
N ARG A 145 1.67 -11.52 3.41
CA ARG A 145 0.97 -12.80 3.23
C ARG A 145 0.30 -12.85 1.85
N GLU A 146 0.22 -14.03 1.27
CA GLU A 146 -0.54 -14.33 0.06
C GLU A 146 -1.50 -15.48 0.37
N TYR A 147 -2.75 -15.35 -0.11
CA TYR A 147 -3.74 -16.41 0.07
C TYR A 147 -3.45 -17.57 -0.89
N THR A 148 -3.42 -18.80 -0.39
CA THR A 148 -2.91 -19.96 -1.16
C THR A 148 -3.86 -21.15 -1.23
N SER A 149 -5.12 -21.06 -0.73
CA SER A 149 -5.91 -22.27 -0.49
C SER A 149 -6.55 -22.93 -1.72
N TRP A 150 -6.87 -22.21 -2.79
CA TRP A 150 -7.49 -22.81 -3.98
C TRP A 150 -6.88 -22.34 -5.31
N VAL A 151 -6.47 -21.09 -5.37
CA VAL A 151 -5.71 -20.51 -6.47
C VAL A 151 -4.58 -19.70 -5.84
N PRO A 152 -3.31 -19.90 -6.23
CA PRO A 152 -2.21 -19.16 -5.65
C PRO A 152 -2.26 -17.69 -6.09
N TYR A 153 -2.81 -16.83 -5.26
CA TYR A 153 -2.79 -15.39 -5.47
C TYR A 153 -1.40 -14.86 -5.18
N GLN A 154 -0.67 -14.48 -6.22
CA GLN A 154 0.69 -13.99 -6.10
C GLN A 154 0.79 -12.54 -6.52
N SER A 155 1.35 -11.72 -5.65
CA SER A 155 1.84 -10.42 -6.05
C SER A 155 3.01 -10.58 -7.01
N LYS A 156 2.90 -10.02 -8.22
CA LYS A 156 4.00 -9.94 -9.20
C LYS A 156 4.81 -8.65 -9.05
N ALA A 157 4.96 -8.16 -7.82
CA ALA A 157 5.78 -6.99 -7.57
C ALA A 157 7.27 -7.27 -7.77
N LYS A 158 7.98 -6.33 -8.38
CA LYS A 158 9.39 -6.43 -8.72
C LYS A 158 10.23 -5.50 -7.85
N LYS A 159 11.27 -6.07 -7.23
CA LYS A 159 12.31 -5.25 -6.57
C LYS A 159 13.19 -4.61 -7.62
N VAL A 160 13.46 -3.33 -7.45
CA VAL A 160 14.34 -2.53 -8.32
C VAL A 160 15.30 -1.69 -7.49
N SER A 161 16.42 -1.27 -8.08
CA SER A 161 17.40 -0.40 -7.40
C SER A 161 16.92 1.03 -7.27
N SER A 162 16.11 1.49 -8.23
CA SER A 162 15.55 2.85 -8.24
C SER A 162 14.27 2.91 -9.08
N ILE A 163 13.40 3.86 -8.80
CA ILE A 163 12.15 4.07 -9.54
C ILE A 163 12.39 5.01 -10.72
N THR A 164 12.81 4.43 -11.82
CA THR A 164 13.04 5.12 -13.11
C THR A 164 12.29 4.42 -14.24
N SER A 165 12.14 5.06 -15.39
CA SER A 165 11.49 4.45 -16.56
C SER A 165 12.20 3.19 -17.05
N ALA A 166 13.53 3.14 -16.94
CA ALA A 166 14.32 1.97 -17.32
C ALA A 166 14.07 0.77 -16.39
N ASN A 167 14.00 1.01 -15.07
CA ASN A 167 13.79 -0.03 -14.08
C ASN A 167 12.32 -0.43 -13.92
N CYS A 168 11.40 0.48 -14.25
CA CYS A 168 9.96 0.34 -14.08
C CYS A 168 9.21 0.57 -15.40
N PRO A 169 9.42 -0.27 -16.43
CA PRO A 169 8.92 -0.02 -17.80
C PRO A 169 7.39 -0.01 -17.91
N LYS A 170 6.67 -0.53 -16.92
CA LYS A 170 5.20 -0.51 -16.88
C LYS A 170 4.62 0.76 -16.25
N LEU A 171 5.46 1.60 -15.64
CA LEU A 171 5.06 2.94 -15.20
C LEU A 171 5.04 3.88 -16.42
N SER A 172 3.90 3.90 -17.11
CA SER A 172 3.72 4.61 -18.38
C SER A 172 3.96 6.12 -18.26
N SER A 173 4.66 6.69 -19.24
CA SER A 173 4.86 8.13 -19.36
C SER A 173 3.56 8.94 -19.49
N LYS A 174 2.42 8.29 -19.72
CA LYS A 174 1.11 8.93 -19.63
C LYS A 174 0.81 9.48 -18.23
N TYR A 175 1.20 8.74 -17.18
CA TYR A 175 0.92 9.07 -15.79
C TYR A 175 2.16 9.54 -15.02
N TRP A 176 3.35 9.11 -15.42
CA TRP A 176 4.58 9.26 -14.68
C TRP A 176 5.60 10.15 -15.37
N THR A 177 6.34 10.92 -14.60
CA THR A 177 7.47 11.74 -15.07
C THR A 177 8.63 11.66 -14.08
N TYR A 178 9.85 11.73 -14.57
CA TYR A 178 11.02 11.75 -13.70
C TYR A 178 11.18 13.12 -13.03
N SER A 179 11.42 13.10 -11.74
CA SER A 179 11.72 14.30 -10.94
C SER A 179 13.19 14.30 -10.52
N GLY A 180 13.95 15.27 -10.99
CA GLY A 180 15.33 15.47 -10.56
C GLY A 180 15.46 15.82 -9.07
N LYS A 181 14.47 16.53 -8.50
CA LYS A 181 14.39 16.84 -7.07
C LYS A 181 14.26 15.56 -6.23
N HIS A 182 13.38 14.65 -6.61
CA HIS A 182 13.07 13.44 -5.86
C HIS A 182 13.90 12.22 -6.32
N LYS A 183 14.64 12.34 -7.42
CA LYS A 183 15.45 11.28 -8.05
C LYS A 183 14.66 10.00 -8.35
N ARG A 184 13.38 10.15 -8.72
CA ARG A 184 12.46 9.06 -9.05
C ARG A 184 11.31 9.52 -9.95
N LEU A 185 10.52 8.57 -10.46
CA LEU A 185 9.24 8.88 -11.11
C LEU A 185 8.25 9.42 -10.09
N ILE A 186 7.53 10.48 -10.46
CA ILE A 186 6.39 11.04 -9.73
C ILE A 186 5.19 11.15 -10.66
N LEU A 187 4.01 11.35 -10.12
CA LEU A 187 2.79 11.53 -10.90
C LEU A 187 2.80 12.86 -11.65
N LYS A 188 2.39 12.86 -12.92
CA LYS A 188 2.28 14.09 -13.75
C LYS A 188 1.16 15.01 -13.28
N ASN A 189 0.00 14.42 -13.02
CA ASN A 189 -1.25 15.13 -12.72
C ASN A 189 -1.50 15.34 -11.22
N ASN A 190 -0.63 14.82 -10.39
CA ASN A 190 -0.66 14.97 -8.94
C ASN A 190 0.79 15.06 -8.45
N LYS A 191 1.45 16.16 -8.82
CA LYS A 191 2.88 16.35 -8.54
C LYS A 191 3.13 16.43 -7.03
N GLU A 192 4.18 15.74 -6.62
CA GLU A 192 4.70 15.84 -5.26
C GLU A 192 5.35 17.23 -5.07
N VAL A 193 4.82 18.00 -4.16
CA VAL A 193 5.24 19.38 -3.84
C VAL A 193 6.14 19.42 -2.60
#